data_a1403340a098882a3f39a3c5c4ab0615
#
_entry.id   a1403340a098882a3f39a3c5c4ab0615
#
_cell.length_a   1.000
_cell.length_b   1.000
_cell.length_c   1.000
_cell.angle_alpha   90.00
_cell.angle_beta   90.00
_cell.angle_gamma   90.00
#
_symmetry.space_group_name_H-M   'P 1'
#
loop_
_entity.id
_entity.type
_entity.pdbx_description
1 polymer ?
#
loop_
_entity_poly.entity_id
_entity_poly.type
_entity_poly.pdbx_seq_one_letter_code
_entity_poly.pdbx_strand_id
1 'polypeptide(L)'
;MQKIALIGNMLNLQLMNKFKFAFNGLKVFLLEESNAKTHLALCLFTIAAGAYFEVSKIEWLSIFICSAIVFTAEALNTAIERLCDKIEPNKDDKIKIIKDIAAGAVLLSSIFSAIVGAIIFIPHIISLF
;
A
#
# COMPACT_ATOMS: atom_id res chain seq x y z
N MET A 1 -43.50 1.45 8.17
CA MET A 1 -42.74 0.49 7.37
C MET A 1 -42.03 1.13 6.17
N GLN A 2 -42.65 1.93 5.33
CA GLN A 2 -42.02 2.58 4.16
C GLN A 2 -40.81 3.47 4.49
N LYS A 3 -40.83 4.26 5.57
CA LYS A 3 -39.67 5.11 5.97
C LYS A 3 -38.42 4.29 6.34
N ILE A 4 -38.59 3.15 7.00
CA ILE A 4 -37.46 2.28 7.39
C ILE A 4 -36.84 1.64 6.16
N ALA A 5 -37.63 1.20 5.19
CA ALA A 5 -37.15 0.66 3.92
C ALA A 5 -36.39 1.72 3.09
N LEU A 6 -36.89 2.97 3.09
CA LEU A 6 -36.25 4.08 2.39
C LEU A 6 -34.86 4.42 2.99
N ILE A 7 -34.78 4.47 4.33
CA ILE A 7 -33.52 4.70 5.04
C ILE A 7 -32.53 3.56 4.78
N GLY A 8 -33.00 2.31 4.78
CA GLY A 8 -32.16 1.15 4.46
C GLY A 8 -31.59 1.21 3.04
N ASN A 9 -32.40 1.58 2.05
CA ASN A 9 -31.95 1.76 0.67
C ASN A 9 -30.96 2.91 0.52
N MET A 10 -31.16 4.03 1.21
CA MET A 10 -30.22 5.16 1.19
C MET A 10 -28.88 4.80 1.83
N LEU A 11 -28.88 4.08 2.94
CA LEU A 11 -27.66 3.58 3.60
C LEU A 11 -26.90 2.61 2.71
N ASN A 12 -27.58 1.68 2.04
CA ASN A 12 -26.94 0.75 1.09
C ASN A 12 -26.34 1.48 -0.11
N LEU A 13 -27.02 2.46 -0.68
CA LEU A 13 -26.50 3.28 -1.77
C LEU A 13 -25.27 4.11 -1.34
N GLN A 14 -25.29 4.66 -0.13
CA GLN A 14 -24.14 5.38 0.42
C GLN A 14 -22.95 4.45 0.66
N LEU A 15 -23.15 3.24 1.18
CA LEU A 15 -22.10 2.24 1.38
C LEU A 15 -21.51 1.78 0.04
N MET A 16 -22.35 1.44 -0.94
CA MET A 16 -21.90 1.06 -2.29
C MET A 16 -21.07 2.16 -2.95
N ASN A 17 -21.45 3.43 -2.81
CA ASN A 17 -20.70 4.55 -3.35
C ASN A 17 -19.33 4.72 -2.66
N LYS A 18 -19.22 4.49 -1.34
CA LYS A 18 -17.95 4.56 -0.61
C LYS A 18 -16.94 3.51 -1.13
N PHE A 19 -17.37 2.27 -1.32
CA PHE A 19 -16.52 1.23 -1.91
C PHE A 19 -16.11 1.56 -3.34
N LYS A 20 -17.05 2.05 -4.16
CA LYS A 20 -16.76 2.48 -5.53
C LYS A 20 -15.69 3.58 -5.56
N PHE A 21 -15.76 4.57 -4.67
CA PHE A 21 -14.74 5.61 -4.57
C PHE A 21 -13.39 5.07 -4.10
N ALA A 22 -13.38 4.17 -3.12
CA ALA A 22 -12.16 3.53 -2.65
C ALA A 22 -11.47 2.70 -3.76
N PHE A 23 -12.23 1.88 -4.50
CA PHE A 23 -11.70 1.14 -5.64
C PHE A 23 -11.20 2.05 -6.76
N ASN A 24 -11.87 3.16 -7.01
CA ASN A 24 -11.42 4.13 -8.01
C ASN A 24 -10.10 4.80 -7.58
N GLY A 25 -9.95 5.15 -6.30
CA GLY A 25 -8.70 5.66 -5.73
C GLY A 25 -7.56 4.66 -5.87
N LEU A 26 -7.77 3.38 -5.54
CA LEU A 26 -6.78 2.32 -5.73
C LEU A 26 -6.39 2.14 -7.21
N LYS A 27 -7.36 2.21 -8.10
CA LYS A 27 -7.10 2.13 -9.55
C LYS A 27 -6.20 3.28 -10.03
N VAL A 28 -6.51 4.52 -9.63
CA VAL A 28 -5.70 5.70 -9.97
C VAL A 28 -4.29 5.53 -9.40
N PHE A 29 -4.14 5.16 -8.14
CA PHE A 29 -2.87 4.92 -7.49
C PHE A 29 -2.03 3.88 -8.25
N LEU A 30 -2.58 2.70 -8.56
CA LEU A 30 -1.83 1.63 -9.23
C LEU A 30 -1.51 1.92 -10.71
N LEU A 31 -2.33 2.71 -11.41
CA LEU A 31 -2.13 3.00 -12.83
C LEU A 31 -1.25 4.22 -13.09
N GLU A 32 -1.33 5.25 -12.24
CA GLU A 32 -0.66 6.52 -12.48
C GLU A 32 0.70 6.62 -11.78
N GLU A 33 0.85 5.96 -10.59
CA GLU A 33 2.07 6.09 -9.79
C GLU A 33 3.13 5.04 -10.17
N SER A 34 4.34 5.50 -10.51
CA SER A 34 5.46 4.62 -10.85
C SER A 34 5.94 3.80 -9.64
N ASN A 35 5.98 4.40 -8.45
CA ASN A 35 6.37 3.72 -7.22
C ASN A 35 5.39 2.60 -6.86
N ALA A 36 4.08 2.83 -7.02
CA ALA A 36 3.06 1.79 -6.80
C ALA A 36 3.28 0.57 -7.71
N LYS A 37 3.66 0.80 -8.97
CA LYS A 37 3.98 -0.30 -9.93
C LYS A 37 5.23 -1.05 -9.50
N THR A 38 6.26 -0.36 -9.02
CA THR A 38 7.48 -0.97 -8.51
C THR A 38 7.19 -1.84 -7.27
N HIS A 39 6.44 -1.32 -6.31
CA HIS A 39 6.04 -2.08 -5.13
C HIS A 39 5.14 -3.27 -5.48
N LEU A 40 4.25 -3.13 -6.48
CA LEU A 40 3.45 -4.25 -6.98
C LEU A 40 4.32 -5.36 -7.58
N ALA A 41 5.30 -4.99 -8.41
CA ALA A 41 6.23 -5.96 -9.00
C ALA A 41 7.03 -6.70 -7.93
N LEU A 42 7.56 -5.98 -6.93
CA LEU A 42 8.27 -6.58 -5.79
C LEU A 42 7.36 -7.49 -4.96
N CYS A 43 6.12 -7.09 -4.72
CA CYS A 43 5.15 -7.91 -4.00
C CYS A 43 4.86 -9.23 -4.75
N LEU A 44 4.61 -9.16 -6.06
CA LEU A 44 4.38 -10.34 -6.89
C LEU A 44 5.61 -11.26 -6.92
N PHE A 45 6.81 -10.69 -7.02
CA PHE A 45 8.05 -11.45 -6.92
C PHE A 45 8.19 -12.17 -5.58
N THR A 46 7.92 -11.46 -4.47
CA THR A 46 7.97 -12.02 -3.12
C THR A 46 6.95 -13.14 -2.92
N ILE A 47 5.72 -12.97 -3.46
CA ILE A 47 4.70 -14.02 -3.44
C ILE A 47 5.15 -15.26 -4.24
N ALA A 48 5.71 -15.06 -5.43
CA ALA A 48 6.24 -16.15 -6.24
C ALA A 48 7.39 -16.89 -5.54
N ALA A 49 8.31 -16.15 -4.90
CA ALA A 49 9.38 -16.74 -4.09
C ALA A 49 8.83 -17.51 -2.89
N GLY A 50 7.84 -16.97 -2.17
CA GLY A 50 7.19 -17.66 -1.06
C GLY A 50 6.53 -18.96 -1.48
N ALA A 51 5.90 -19.00 -2.65
CA ALA A 51 5.32 -20.21 -3.22
C ALA A 51 6.39 -21.22 -3.64
N TYR A 52 7.50 -20.75 -4.23
CA TYR A 52 8.61 -21.62 -4.65
C TYR A 52 9.32 -22.28 -3.47
N PHE A 53 9.55 -21.54 -2.39
CA PHE A 53 10.21 -22.03 -1.17
C PHE A 53 9.26 -22.72 -0.19
N GLU A 54 7.97 -22.82 -0.51
CA GLU A 54 6.94 -23.42 0.35
C GLU A 54 6.94 -22.86 1.78
N VAL A 55 7.05 -21.52 1.89
CA VAL A 55 7.16 -20.84 3.18
C VAL A 55 5.97 -21.16 4.10
N SER A 56 6.21 -21.18 5.41
CA SER A 56 5.23 -21.49 6.44
C SER A 56 4.07 -20.48 6.49
N LYS A 57 2.98 -20.84 7.16
CA LYS A 57 1.82 -19.94 7.35
C LYS A 57 2.18 -18.63 8.05
N ILE A 58 3.12 -18.67 8.99
CA ILE A 58 3.57 -17.46 9.72
C ILE A 58 4.38 -16.56 8.79
N GLU A 59 5.25 -17.15 7.96
CA GLU A 59 6.01 -16.39 6.97
C GLU A 59 5.08 -15.75 5.93
N TRP A 60 4.07 -16.47 5.45
CA TRP A 60 3.02 -15.92 4.58
C TRP A 60 2.32 -14.72 5.21
N LEU A 61 1.91 -14.85 6.47
CA LEU A 61 1.27 -13.75 7.21
C LEU A 61 2.19 -12.54 7.28
N SER A 62 3.49 -12.74 7.57
CA SER A 62 4.49 -11.68 7.61
C SER A 62 4.65 -10.99 6.26
N ILE A 63 4.73 -11.75 5.16
CA ILE A 63 4.83 -11.21 3.79
C ILE A 63 3.62 -10.34 3.48
N PHE A 64 2.40 -10.79 3.76
CA PHE A 64 1.19 -10.02 3.48
C PHE A 64 1.08 -8.76 4.34
N ILE A 65 1.42 -8.83 5.63
CA ILE A 65 1.42 -7.65 6.52
C ILE A 65 2.45 -6.63 6.06
N CYS A 66 3.68 -7.03 5.77
CA CYS A 66 4.72 -6.14 5.28
C CYS A 66 4.30 -5.48 3.96
N SER A 67 3.78 -6.25 3.01
CA SER A 67 3.30 -5.72 1.74
C SER A 67 2.17 -4.71 1.94
N ALA A 68 1.19 -5.01 2.80
CA ALA A 68 0.07 -4.12 3.10
C ALA A 68 0.56 -2.79 3.71
N ILE A 69 1.53 -2.83 4.63
CA ILE A 69 2.10 -1.63 5.27
C ILE A 69 2.79 -0.75 4.22
N VAL A 70 3.64 -1.34 3.35
CA VAL A 70 4.35 -0.58 2.31
C VAL A 70 3.36 0.04 1.33
N PHE A 71 2.36 -0.71 0.83
CA PHE A 71 1.34 -0.17 -0.08
C PHE A 71 0.51 0.94 0.57
N THR A 72 0.16 0.79 1.85
CA THR A 72 -0.60 1.82 2.57
C THR A 72 0.23 3.09 2.75
N ALA A 73 1.50 2.95 3.13
CA ALA A 73 2.41 4.08 3.27
C ALA A 73 2.59 4.83 1.93
N GLU A 74 2.80 4.10 0.83
CA GLU A 74 2.95 4.68 -0.51
C GLU A 74 1.67 5.38 -0.98
N ALA A 75 0.49 4.79 -0.76
CA ALA A 75 -0.77 5.42 -1.12
C ALA A 75 -1.03 6.72 -0.34
N LEU A 76 -0.67 6.75 0.96
CA LEU A 76 -0.75 7.95 1.78
C LEU A 76 0.27 9.00 1.35
N ASN A 77 1.52 8.60 1.05
CA ASN A 77 2.54 9.49 0.50
C ASN A 77 2.05 10.16 -0.79
N THR A 78 1.57 9.38 -1.74
CA THR A 78 0.99 9.88 -2.99
C THR A 78 -0.15 10.88 -2.75
N ALA A 79 -1.06 10.58 -1.83
CA ALA A 79 -2.16 11.48 -1.49
C ALA A 79 -1.66 12.80 -0.89
N ILE A 80 -0.65 12.74 0.00
CA ILE A 80 -0.02 13.92 0.61
C ILE A 80 0.71 14.74 -0.45
N GLU A 81 1.48 14.12 -1.34
CA GLU A 81 2.17 14.83 -2.43
C GLU A 81 1.19 15.57 -3.32
N ARG A 82 0.13 14.90 -3.79
CA ARG A 82 -0.92 15.52 -4.62
C ARG A 82 -1.63 16.67 -3.90
N LEU A 83 -1.88 16.53 -2.60
CA LEU A 83 -2.47 17.58 -1.79
C LEU A 83 -1.52 18.79 -1.66
N CYS A 84 -0.24 18.55 -1.37
CA CYS A 84 0.78 19.58 -1.28
C CYS A 84 0.91 20.37 -2.60
N ASP A 85 0.99 19.67 -3.72
CA ASP A 85 1.12 20.29 -5.05
C ASP A 85 -0.14 21.08 -5.46
N LYS A 86 -1.30 20.72 -4.91
CA LYS A 86 -2.55 21.47 -5.12
C LYS A 86 -2.64 22.73 -4.27
N ILE A 87 -2.11 22.70 -3.05
CA ILE A 87 -2.14 23.83 -2.12
C ILE A 87 -1.08 24.88 -2.50
N GLU A 88 0.14 24.44 -2.78
CA GLU A 88 1.26 25.32 -3.10
C GLU A 88 2.06 24.71 -4.27
N PRO A 89 1.78 25.14 -5.50
CA PRO A 89 2.48 24.64 -6.69
C PRO A 89 3.90 25.22 -6.85
N ASN A 90 4.24 26.26 -6.07
CA ASN A 90 5.57 26.85 -6.08
C ASN A 90 6.48 26.18 -5.06
N LYS A 91 7.78 26.47 -5.11
CA LYS A 91 8.74 25.99 -4.11
C LYS A 91 8.49 26.65 -2.75
N ASP A 92 8.18 25.84 -1.76
CA ASP A 92 8.02 26.23 -0.36
C ASP A 92 8.75 25.22 0.53
N ASP A 93 9.63 25.70 1.42
CA ASP A 93 10.45 24.83 2.26
C ASP A 93 9.62 24.02 3.28
N LYS A 94 8.49 24.56 3.75
CA LYS A 94 7.60 23.84 4.69
C LYS A 94 6.84 22.71 3.97
N ILE A 95 6.35 22.98 2.77
CA ILE A 95 5.71 21.97 1.93
C ILE A 95 6.71 20.87 1.58
N LYS A 96 7.96 21.23 1.26
CA LYS A 96 9.02 20.25 1.01
C LYS A 96 9.22 19.34 2.22
N ILE A 97 9.31 19.90 3.44
CA ILE A 97 9.47 19.08 4.66
C ILE A 97 8.29 18.10 4.84
N ILE A 98 7.06 18.54 4.57
CA ILE A 98 5.87 17.66 4.66
C ILE A 98 5.99 16.48 3.70
N LYS A 99 6.38 16.73 2.44
CA LYS A 99 6.60 15.69 1.42
C LYS A 99 7.75 14.77 1.82
N ASP A 100 8.87 15.30 2.32
CA ASP A 100 10.02 14.52 2.77
C ASP A 100 9.65 13.58 3.95
N ILE A 101 8.81 14.04 4.89
CA ILE A 101 8.31 13.19 5.99
C ILE A 101 7.44 12.04 5.46
N ALA A 102 6.54 12.34 4.52
CA ALA A 102 5.67 11.33 3.93
C ALA A 102 6.48 10.26 3.17
N ALA A 103 7.45 10.69 2.35
CA ALA A 103 8.39 9.79 1.67
C ALA A 103 9.25 8.99 2.66
N GLY A 104 9.66 9.60 3.79
CA GLY A 104 10.39 8.95 4.88
C GLY A 104 9.61 7.78 5.51
N ALA A 105 8.28 7.89 5.61
CA ALA A 105 7.44 6.80 6.10
C ALA A 105 7.44 5.59 5.15
N VAL A 106 7.45 5.83 3.83
CA VAL A 106 7.59 4.77 2.81
C VAL A 106 8.96 4.10 2.93
N LEU A 107 10.01 4.90 3.01
CA LEU A 107 11.38 4.39 3.14
C LEU A 107 11.53 3.50 4.39
N LEU A 108 11.02 3.96 5.53
CA LEU A 108 11.08 3.23 6.79
C LEU A 108 10.34 1.89 6.68
N SER A 109 9.11 1.89 6.17
CA SER A 109 8.33 0.66 5.99
C SER A 109 8.99 -0.32 5.03
N SER A 110 9.62 0.18 3.96
CA SER A 110 10.34 -0.63 2.98
C SER A 110 11.61 -1.28 3.57
N ILE A 111 12.36 -0.55 4.41
CA ILE A 111 13.54 -1.09 5.11
C ILE A 111 13.13 -2.24 6.04
N PHE A 112 12.11 -2.05 6.87
CA PHE A 112 11.63 -3.12 7.76
C PHE A 112 11.09 -4.33 6.97
N SER A 113 10.38 -4.09 5.87
CA SER A 113 9.91 -5.16 5.00
C SER A 113 11.05 -5.94 4.36
N ALA A 114 12.13 -5.27 3.95
CA ALA A 114 13.33 -5.90 3.42
C ALA A 114 14.05 -6.76 4.48
N ILE A 115 14.13 -6.28 5.73
CA ILE A 115 14.69 -7.05 6.85
C ILE A 115 13.87 -8.33 7.10
N VAL A 116 12.54 -8.22 7.15
CA VAL A 116 11.65 -9.38 7.31
C VAL A 116 11.82 -10.35 6.14
N GLY A 117 11.89 -9.84 4.90
CA GLY A 117 12.17 -10.66 3.73
C GLY A 117 13.50 -11.39 3.82
N ALA A 118 14.57 -10.72 4.27
CA ALA A 118 15.87 -11.35 4.48
C ALA A 118 15.80 -12.46 5.54
N ILE A 119 15.11 -12.24 6.66
CA ILE A 119 14.94 -13.25 7.73
C ILE A 119 14.19 -14.48 7.18
N ILE A 120 13.20 -14.29 6.31
CA ILE A 120 12.43 -15.39 5.73
C ILE A 120 13.26 -16.12 4.66
N PHE A 121 13.78 -15.41 3.66
CA PHE A 121 14.31 -16.06 2.47
C PHE A 121 15.76 -16.50 2.57
N ILE A 122 16.63 -15.86 3.39
CA ILE A 122 18.03 -16.26 3.51
C ILE A 122 18.18 -17.72 3.97
N PRO A 123 17.48 -18.21 5.01
CA PRO A 123 17.57 -19.61 5.41
C PRO A 123 17.13 -20.59 4.31
N HIS A 124 16.06 -20.26 3.60
CA HIS A 124 15.56 -21.09 2.48
C HIS A 124 16.58 -21.16 1.33
N ILE A 125 17.23 -20.03 1.00
CA ILE A 125 18.24 -19.98 -0.05
C ILE A 125 19.49 -20.80 0.36
N ILE A 126 19.96 -20.67 1.62
CA ILE A 126 21.13 -21.42 2.11
C ILE A 126 20.85 -22.94 2.10
N SER A 127 19.63 -23.37 2.34
CA SER A 127 19.26 -24.79 2.32
C SER A 127 19.31 -25.44 0.93
N LEU A 128 19.48 -24.69 -0.14
CA LEU A 128 19.65 -25.20 -1.51
C LEU A 128 21.08 -25.66 -1.81
N PHE A 129 22.03 -25.28 -0.96
CA PHE A 129 23.47 -25.56 -1.14
C PHE A 129 24.02 -26.45 -0.04
#